data_742cd3bbf68dc86f4ad6ed745f6e326c
#
_entry.id   742cd3bbf68dc86f4ad6ed745f6e326c
#
_cell.length_a   1.000
_cell.length_b   1.000
_cell.length_c   1.000
_cell.angle_alpha   90.00
_cell.angle_beta   90.00
_cell.angle_gamma   90.00
#
_symmetry.space_group_name_H-M   'P 1'
#
loop_
_entity.id
_entity.type
_entity.pdbx_description
1 polymer ?
#
loop_
_entity_poly.entity_id
_entity_poly.type
_entity_poly.pdbx_seq_one_letter_code
_entity_poly.pdbx_strand_id
1 'polypeptide(L)'
;MVPDCLATSILMMIFGHHCQRVGHGGASALAPANTLASFDAAVDVGIDMVEFDVRAHRGELILAHSVVDARRRACVRLSNALAHLASRRFSDVSINLDVKHVGCESGLLDALRHAGLLNRALVSSQVCGVLDRIRAHEPAVLTGISIGGRVARLSQRWQDWRTQVLDGLAAGRWDALMAQHRLVDAVLMEDVVSRQGRLYAWTVNEREAIRSLHALGVHGITTADPRLFVTQS
;
A
#
# COMPACT_ATOMS: atom_id res chain seq x y z
N MET A 1 42.79 1.66 -8.13
CA MET A 1 41.71 2.65 -8.10
C MET A 1 40.52 1.97 -7.48
N VAL A 2 40.26 2.24 -6.19
CA VAL A 2 39.13 1.67 -5.43
C VAL A 2 37.95 2.59 -5.67
N PRO A 3 36.79 2.11 -6.17
CA PRO A 3 35.63 2.96 -6.35
C PRO A 3 34.97 3.25 -5.01
N ASP A 4 34.71 4.47 -4.82
CA ASP A 4 34.03 5.29 -3.83
C ASP A 4 33.08 4.55 -2.89
N CYS A 5 33.59 4.03 -1.79
CA CYS A 5 32.81 3.55 -0.64
C CYS A 5 32.07 4.69 0.08
N LEU A 6 32.45 5.95 -0.17
CA LEU A 6 31.82 7.15 0.41
C LEU A 6 30.49 7.50 -0.26
N ALA A 7 30.37 7.33 -1.58
CA ALA A 7 29.12 7.61 -2.29
C ALA A 7 28.01 6.62 -1.90
N THR A 8 28.35 5.34 -1.70
CA THR A 8 27.42 4.31 -1.24
C THR A 8 26.99 4.52 0.23
N SER A 9 27.90 4.98 1.10
CA SER A 9 27.57 5.31 2.50
C SER A 9 26.72 6.57 2.64
N ILE A 10 26.92 7.58 1.80
CA ILE A 10 26.11 8.81 1.80
C ILE A 10 24.70 8.52 1.27
N LEU A 11 24.56 7.66 0.25
CA LEU A 11 23.26 7.21 -0.24
C LEU A 11 22.50 6.40 0.82
N MET A 12 23.15 5.55 1.60
CA MET A 12 22.59 4.83 2.74
C MET A 12 22.21 5.75 3.91
N MET A 13 22.90 6.85 4.14
CA MET A 13 22.56 7.83 5.19
C MET A 13 21.38 8.75 4.81
N ILE A 14 21.13 8.96 3.52
CA ILE A 14 20.00 9.81 3.05
C ILE A 14 18.71 9.02 2.95
N PHE A 15 18.79 7.69 2.79
CA PHE A 15 17.64 6.79 2.72
C PHE A 15 17.81 5.62 3.68
N GLY A 16 17.75 5.89 4.98
CA GLY A 16 17.53 4.84 5.97
C GLY A 16 16.17 4.18 5.67
N HIS A 17 16.14 3.26 4.72
CA HIS A 17 14.93 2.59 4.28
C HIS A 17 14.45 1.61 5.35
N HIS A 18 13.67 2.12 6.28
CA HIS A 18 12.83 1.25 7.10
C HIS A 18 11.77 0.65 6.17
N CYS A 19 11.89 -0.66 5.88
CA CYS A 19 10.89 -1.38 5.12
C CYS A 19 9.61 -1.46 5.95
N GLN A 20 8.55 -0.76 5.51
CA GLN A 20 7.28 -0.70 6.22
C GLN A 20 6.61 -2.08 6.27
N ARG A 21 6.20 -2.49 7.46
CA ARG A 21 5.40 -3.69 7.71
C ARG A 21 3.93 -3.32 7.51
N VAL A 22 3.32 -3.85 6.45
CA VAL A 22 1.94 -3.49 6.07
C VAL A 22 0.99 -4.65 6.34
N GLY A 23 -0.06 -4.42 7.11
CA GLY A 23 -1.10 -5.40 7.38
C GLY A 23 -2.20 -5.37 6.32
N HIS A 24 -2.41 -6.49 5.58
CA HIS A 24 -3.38 -6.64 4.50
C HIS A 24 -4.81 -6.83 5.03
N GLY A 25 -5.67 -5.88 4.74
CA GLY A 25 -6.99 -5.81 5.35
C GLY A 25 -6.91 -5.74 6.89
N GLY A 26 -5.85 -5.09 7.42
CA GLY A 26 -5.40 -5.23 8.79
C GLY A 26 -4.52 -6.47 8.97
N ALA A 27 -4.78 -7.29 9.99
CA ALA A 27 -4.16 -8.60 10.17
C ALA A 27 -5.17 -9.71 9.79
N SER A 28 -5.39 -9.90 8.49
CA SER A 28 -6.49 -10.75 7.99
C SER A 28 -6.33 -12.24 8.30
N ALA A 29 -5.15 -12.69 8.71
CA ALA A 29 -4.91 -14.03 9.26
C ALA A 29 -5.30 -14.16 10.75
N LEU A 30 -5.51 -13.05 11.47
CA LEU A 30 -5.81 -13.02 12.91
C LEU A 30 -7.25 -12.64 13.20
N ALA A 31 -7.86 -11.80 12.35
CA ALA A 31 -9.24 -11.35 12.46
C ALA A 31 -9.82 -11.12 11.05
N PRO A 32 -11.14 -11.08 10.86
CA PRO A 32 -11.74 -10.88 9.54
C PRO A 32 -11.22 -9.61 8.86
N ALA A 33 -10.78 -9.74 7.60
CA ALA A 33 -10.23 -8.63 6.83
C ALA A 33 -11.18 -7.44 6.73
N ASN A 34 -10.63 -6.22 6.68
CA ASN A 34 -11.40 -4.99 6.54
C ASN A 34 -12.36 -4.74 7.71
N THR A 35 -11.93 -5.04 8.95
CA THR A 35 -12.68 -4.80 10.19
C THR A 35 -11.81 -4.06 11.20
N LEU A 36 -12.44 -3.39 12.17
CA LEU A 36 -11.71 -2.73 13.26
C LEU A 36 -10.88 -3.74 14.07
N ALA A 37 -11.42 -4.93 14.30
CA ALA A 37 -10.71 -6.00 15.01
C ALA A 37 -9.43 -6.43 14.28
N SER A 38 -9.41 -6.48 12.95
CA SER A 38 -8.19 -6.78 12.18
C SER A 38 -7.16 -5.66 12.26
N PHE A 39 -7.60 -4.41 12.39
CA PHE A 39 -6.71 -3.27 12.59
C PHE A 39 -6.08 -3.28 13.98
N ASP A 40 -6.87 -3.57 15.01
CA ASP A 40 -6.37 -3.74 16.38
C ASP A 40 -5.35 -4.89 16.45
N ALA A 41 -5.68 -6.04 15.88
CA ALA A 41 -4.77 -7.19 15.84
C ALA A 41 -3.46 -6.88 15.08
N ALA A 42 -3.51 -6.05 14.04
CA ALA A 42 -2.34 -5.66 13.29
C ALA A 42 -1.41 -4.75 14.12
N VAL A 43 -1.96 -3.73 14.80
CA VAL A 43 -1.15 -2.83 15.64
C VAL A 43 -0.57 -3.54 16.86
N ASP A 44 -1.27 -4.54 17.40
CA ASP A 44 -0.75 -5.35 18.52
C ASP A 44 0.50 -6.16 18.14
N VAL A 45 0.64 -6.53 16.88
CA VAL A 45 1.84 -7.20 16.36
C VAL A 45 2.93 -6.19 15.99
N GLY A 46 2.62 -4.89 15.93
CA GLY A 46 3.58 -3.83 15.66
C GLY A 46 3.82 -3.58 14.18
N ILE A 47 2.76 -3.36 13.39
CA ILE A 47 2.84 -2.90 12.01
C ILE A 47 3.13 -1.40 11.91
N ASP A 48 3.59 -0.96 10.73
CA ASP A 48 3.85 0.44 10.42
C ASP A 48 2.73 1.06 9.57
N MET A 49 1.93 0.21 8.89
CA MET A 49 0.83 0.66 8.01
C MET A 49 -0.31 -0.36 8.00
N VAL A 50 -1.55 0.12 8.10
CA VAL A 50 -2.75 -0.67 7.84
C VAL A 50 -3.18 -0.46 6.40
N GLU A 51 -3.32 -1.52 5.63
CA GLU A 51 -3.96 -1.48 4.30
C GLU A 51 -5.39 -2.02 4.41
N PHE A 52 -6.33 -1.39 3.69
CA PHE A 52 -7.71 -1.83 3.60
C PHE A 52 -8.40 -1.37 2.32
N ASP A 53 -9.38 -2.17 1.89
CA ASP A 53 -10.14 -1.95 0.66
C ASP A 53 -11.26 -0.93 0.85
N VAL A 54 -11.39 0.03 -0.06
CA VAL A 54 -12.47 1.04 -0.05
C VAL A 54 -13.34 0.91 -1.30
N ARG A 55 -14.66 0.93 -1.08
CA ARG A 55 -15.66 0.85 -2.14
C ARG A 55 -16.89 1.68 -1.81
N ALA A 56 -17.50 2.30 -2.82
CA ALA A 56 -18.85 2.84 -2.67
C ALA A 56 -19.91 1.73 -2.79
N HIS A 57 -20.85 1.74 -1.89
CA HIS A 57 -22.00 0.84 -1.91
C HIS A 57 -23.23 1.55 -1.33
N ARG A 58 -24.32 1.62 -2.11
CA ARG A 58 -25.60 2.26 -1.70
C ARG A 58 -25.45 3.69 -1.15
N GLY A 59 -24.58 4.48 -1.78
CA GLY A 59 -24.34 5.89 -1.40
C GLY A 59 -23.36 6.09 -0.24
N GLU A 60 -22.80 5.02 0.34
CA GLU A 60 -21.82 5.07 1.42
C GLU A 60 -20.47 4.54 0.97
N LEU A 61 -19.38 5.03 1.58
CA LEU A 61 -18.06 4.43 1.47
C LEU A 61 -17.88 3.38 2.58
N ILE A 62 -17.57 2.17 2.16
CA ILE A 62 -17.43 1.01 3.05
C ILE A 62 -16.13 0.27 2.79
N LEU A 63 -15.72 -0.53 3.76
CA LEU A 63 -14.57 -1.42 3.67
C LEU A 63 -14.99 -2.76 3.08
N ALA A 64 -14.71 -2.98 1.78
CA ALA A 64 -15.05 -4.22 1.09
C ALA A 64 -14.16 -4.44 -0.13
N HIS A 65 -13.61 -5.65 -0.26
CA HIS A 65 -12.78 -6.03 -1.40
C HIS A 65 -13.60 -6.13 -2.70
N SER A 66 -14.81 -6.64 -2.66
CA SER A 66 -15.65 -6.87 -3.84
C SER A 66 -17.11 -6.49 -3.59
N VAL A 67 -17.88 -6.37 -4.69
CA VAL A 67 -19.35 -6.19 -4.61
C VAL A 67 -20.02 -7.39 -3.92
N VAL A 68 -19.49 -8.58 -4.11
CA VAL A 68 -20.02 -9.81 -3.46
C VAL A 68 -19.79 -9.73 -1.96
N ASP A 69 -18.61 -9.30 -1.53
CA ASP A 69 -18.27 -9.09 -0.13
C ASP A 69 -19.21 -8.05 0.51
N ALA A 70 -19.40 -6.89 -0.16
CA ALA A 70 -20.30 -5.82 0.27
C ALA A 70 -21.77 -6.25 0.43
N ARG A 71 -22.21 -7.32 -0.27
CA ARG A 71 -23.57 -7.84 -0.20
C ARG A 71 -23.75 -8.95 0.83
N ARG A 72 -22.68 -9.66 1.18
CA ARG A 72 -22.74 -10.88 2.03
C ARG A 72 -22.53 -10.62 3.51
N ARG A 73 -21.95 -9.48 3.89
CA ARG A 73 -21.69 -9.14 5.29
C ARG A 73 -21.97 -7.67 5.58
N ALA A 74 -22.19 -7.36 6.85
CA ALA A 74 -22.16 -5.98 7.32
C ALA A 74 -20.71 -5.45 7.22
N CYS A 75 -20.49 -4.48 6.34
CA CYS A 75 -19.17 -3.85 6.16
C CYS A 75 -19.01 -2.63 7.07
N VAL A 76 -17.79 -2.40 7.52
CA VAL A 76 -17.45 -1.19 8.28
C VAL A 76 -17.57 0.02 7.34
N ARG A 77 -18.20 1.11 7.79
CA ARG A 77 -18.20 2.38 7.07
C ARG A 77 -16.81 3.01 7.12
N LEU A 78 -16.38 3.64 6.05
CA LEU A 78 -15.09 4.32 5.98
C LEU A 78 -14.93 5.34 7.12
N SER A 79 -15.98 6.13 7.41
CA SER A 79 -15.97 7.10 8.51
C SER A 79 -15.66 6.47 9.87
N ASN A 80 -16.25 5.29 10.17
CA ASN A 80 -16.00 4.58 11.41
C ASN A 80 -14.55 4.02 11.47
N ALA A 81 -14.07 3.50 10.34
CA ALA A 81 -12.70 3.01 10.24
C ALA A 81 -11.67 4.14 10.45
N LEU A 82 -11.88 5.29 9.80
CA LEU A 82 -10.98 6.44 9.95
C LEU A 82 -11.05 7.03 11.35
N ALA A 83 -12.23 7.13 11.98
CA ALA A 83 -12.35 7.57 13.38
C ALA A 83 -11.59 6.64 14.34
N HIS A 84 -11.63 5.31 14.12
CA HIS A 84 -10.86 4.34 14.89
C HIS A 84 -9.35 4.52 14.69
N LEU A 85 -8.89 4.66 13.44
CA LEU A 85 -7.50 4.84 13.07
C LEU A 85 -6.94 6.23 13.46
N ALA A 86 -7.80 7.23 13.72
CA ALA A 86 -7.41 8.52 14.28
C ALA A 86 -7.15 8.47 15.80
N SER A 87 -7.50 7.38 16.47
CA SER A 87 -7.27 7.24 17.91
C SER A 87 -5.78 7.17 18.25
N ARG A 88 -5.43 7.52 19.51
CA ARG A 88 -4.05 7.53 20.00
C ARG A 88 -3.32 6.20 19.84
N ARG A 89 -4.06 5.07 19.84
CA ARG A 89 -3.51 3.74 19.63
C ARG A 89 -2.80 3.59 18.27
N PHE A 90 -3.23 4.33 17.27
CA PHE A 90 -2.72 4.29 15.90
C PHE A 90 -1.89 5.54 15.51
N SER A 91 -1.41 6.36 16.50
CA SER A 91 -0.72 7.63 16.22
C SER A 91 0.46 7.49 15.25
N ASP A 92 1.20 6.40 15.35
CA ASP A 92 2.42 6.13 14.57
C ASP A 92 2.20 5.20 13.37
N VAL A 93 0.92 4.85 13.09
CA VAL A 93 0.55 3.93 12.01
C VAL A 93 0.04 4.70 10.82
N SER A 94 0.66 4.51 9.65
CA SER A 94 0.16 5.01 8.37
C SER A 94 -1.00 4.16 7.85
N ILE A 95 -1.73 4.68 6.86
CA ILE A 95 -2.85 3.97 6.26
C ILE A 95 -2.72 3.92 4.74
N ASN A 96 -3.03 2.78 4.15
CA ASN A 96 -3.17 2.60 2.70
C ASN A 96 -4.62 2.26 2.36
N LEU A 97 -5.28 3.12 1.59
CA LEU A 97 -6.64 2.94 1.14
C LEU A 97 -6.62 2.40 -0.30
N ASP A 98 -6.88 1.10 -0.49
CA ASP A 98 -6.96 0.51 -1.84
C ASP A 98 -8.37 0.72 -2.43
N VAL A 99 -8.48 1.74 -3.29
CA VAL A 99 -9.75 2.18 -3.89
C VAL A 99 -10.07 1.35 -5.13
N LYS A 100 -11.22 0.66 -5.09
CA LYS A 100 -11.57 -0.39 -6.07
C LYS A 100 -12.24 0.12 -7.35
N HIS A 101 -12.72 1.36 -7.39
CA HIS A 101 -13.36 1.94 -8.58
C HIS A 101 -13.45 3.48 -8.49
N VAL A 102 -13.66 4.12 -9.62
CA VAL A 102 -13.89 5.58 -9.71
C VAL A 102 -15.20 5.99 -9.03
N GLY A 103 -15.27 7.27 -8.63
CA GLY A 103 -16.46 7.87 -8.01
C GLY A 103 -16.45 7.89 -6.49
N CYS A 104 -15.35 7.42 -5.86
CA CYS A 104 -15.15 7.46 -4.41
C CYS A 104 -14.30 8.64 -3.95
N GLU A 105 -13.62 9.33 -4.87
CA GLU A 105 -12.43 10.13 -4.59
C GLU A 105 -12.74 11.34 -3.68
N SER A 106 -13.76 12.15 -4.02
CA SER A 106 -14.12 13.32 -3.21
C SER A 106 -14.58 12.93 -1.80
N GLY A 107 -15.50 11.96 -1.70
CA GLY A 107 -15.98 11.48 -0.40
C GLY A 107 -14.88 10.85 0.45
N LEU A 108 -13.91 10.18 -0.18
CA LEU A 108 -12.74 9.62 0.50
C LEU A 108 -11.83 10.73 1.04
N LEU A 109 -11.51 11.74 0.23
CA LEU A 109 -10.68 12.87 0.65
C LEU A 109 -11.36 13.68 1.75
N ASP A 110 -12.67 13.91 1.67
CA ASP A 110 -13.44 14.61 2.71
C ASP A 110 -13.43 13.82 4.02
N ALA A 111 -13.57 12.50 3.96
CA ALA A 111 -13.49 11.65 5.14
C ALA A 111 -12.08 11.66 5.78
N LEU A 112 -11.01 11.65 4.97
CA LEU A 112 -9.63 11.76 5.44
C LEU A 112 -9.35 13.12 6.09
N ARG A 113 -9.83 14.22 5.50
CA ARG A 113 -9.71 15.58 6.08
C ARG A 113 -10.43 15.65 7.42
N HIS A 114 -11.67 15.18 7.47
CA HIS A 114 -12.47 15.20 8.69
C HIS A 114 -11.82 14.39 9.83
N ALA A 115 -11.17 13.27 9.51
CA ALA A 115 -10.45 12.44 10.48
C ALA A 115 -9.04 12.96 10.82
N GLY A 116 -8.52 13.98 10.12
CA GLY A 116 -7.15 14.48 10.31
C GLY A 116 -6.06 13.52 9.85
N LEU A 117 -6.35 12.65 8.87
CA LEU A 117 -5.46 11.55 8.46
C LEU A 117 -4.81 11.75 7.08
N LEU A 118 -4.99 12.89 6.41
CA LEU A 118 -4.41 13.13 5.08
C LEU A 118 -2.90 12.89 5.02
N ASN A 119 -2.15 13.40 6.00
CA ASN A 119 -0.68 13.31 6.05
C ASN A 119 -0.16 11.90 6.37
N ARG A 120 -1.04 10.97 6.73
CA ARG A 120 -0.72 9.57 7.04
C ARG A 120 -1.26 8.61 5.99
N ALA A 121 -1.92 9.14 4.95
CA ALA A 121 -2.60 8.35 3.95
C ALA A 121 -1.76 8.17 2.68
N LEU A 122 -1.76 6.92 2.18
CA LEU A 122 -1.44 6.55 0.83
C LEU A 122 -2.74 6.02 0.20
N VAL A 123 -3.07 6.47 -1.00
CA VAL A 123 -4.19 5.92 -1.75
C VAL A 123 -3.66 5.06 -2.87
N SER A 124 -3.97 3.77 -2.86
CA SER A 124 -3.62 2.85 -3.93
C SER A 124 -4.84 2.44 -4.76
N SER A 125 -4.59 2.10 -6.02
CA SER A 125 -5.63 1.58 -6.91
C SER A 125 -5.03 0.87 -8.12
N GLN A 126 -5.77 -0.11 -8.68
CA GLN A 126 -5.51 -0.66 -10.01
C GLN A 126 -6.13 0.21 -11.12
N VAL A 127 -6.92 1.22 -10.76
CA VAL A 127 -7.63 2.10 -11.68
C VAL A 127 -6.94 3.45 -11.72
N CYS A 128 -6.16 3.72 -12.79
CA CYS A 128 -5.39 4.97 -12.94
C CYS A 128 -6.25 6.22 -12.72
N GLY A 129 -7.48 6.24 -13.26
CA GLY A 129 -8.39 7.39 -13.12
C GLY A 129 -8.77 7.74 -11.68
N VAL A 130 -8.70 6.80 -10.72
CA VAL A 130 -8.84 7.07 -9.28
C VAL A 130 -7.66 7.92 -8.81
N LEU A 131 -6.44 7.47 -9.11
CA LEU A 131 -5.21 8.13 -8.67
C LEU A 131 -5.05 9.52 -9.28
N ASP A 132 -5.39 9.66 -10.58
CA ASP A 132 -5.36 10.94 -11.28
C ASP A 132 -6.30 11.97 -10.62
N ARG A 133 -7.51 11.55 -10.22
CA ARG A 133 -8.48 12.42 -9.53
C ARG A 133 -8.03 12.75 -8.10
N ILE A 134 -7.49 11.78 -7.34
CA ILE A 134 -6.91 12.05 -6.02
C ILE A 134 -5.80 13.08 -6.16
N ARG A 135 -4.85 12.90 -7.08
CA ARG A 135 -3.74 13.83 -7.32
C ARG A 135 -4.22 15.24 -7.70
N ALA A 136 -5.26 15.32 -8.53
CA ALA A 136 -5.81 16.60 -8.96
C ALA A 136 -6.50 17.37 -7.83
N HIS A 137 -7.14 16.68 -6.88
CA HIS A 137 -7.88 17.31 -5.78
C HIS A 137 -7.06 17.49 -4.50
N GLU A 138 -6.06 16.64 -4.28
CA GLU A 138 -5.21 16.66 -3.08
C GLU A 138 -3.79 16.19 -3.42
N PRO A 139 -2.96 17.07 -3.98
CA PRO A 139 -1.60 16.71 -4.41
C PRO A 139 -0.68 16.23 -3.28
N ALA A 140 -1.01 16.57 -2.03
CA ALA A 140 -0.23 16.18 -0.86
C ALA A 140 -0.44 14.71 -0.44
N VAL A 141 -1.54 14.08 -0.86
CA VAL A 141 -1.80 12.67 -0.58
C VAL A 141 -0.95 11.79 -1.50
N LEU A 142 -0.22 10.85 -0.91
CA LEU A 142 0.58 9.89 -1.67
C LEU A 142 -0.33 8.96 -2.47
N THR A 143 0.07 8.68 -3.71
CA THR A 143 -0.66 7.78 -4.61
C THR A 143 0.20 6.61 -5.05
N GLY A 144 -0.41 5.41 -5.13
CA GLY A 144 0.27 4.18 -5.53
C GLY A 144 -0.50 3.41 -6.59
N ILE A 145 0.11 3.20 -7.76
CA ILE A 145 -0.47 2.32 -8.78
C ILE A 145 -0.28 0.86 -8.39
N SER A 146 -1.39 0.10 -8.32
CA SER A 146 -1.35 -1.31 -7.92
C SER A 146 -1.38 -2.22 -9.15
N ILE A 147 -0.42 -3.17 -9.22
CA ILE A 147 -0.28 -4.12 -10.33
C ILE A 147 -0.15 -5.54 -9.82
N GLY A 148 -0.98 -6.43 -10.37
CA GLY A 148 -0.92 -7.84 -10.01
C GLY A 148 -2.14 -8.65 -10.49
N GLY A 149 -2.35 -9.81 -9.90
CA GLY A 149 -3.45 -10.70 -10.23
C GLY A 149 -3.33 -11.31 -11.64
N ARG A 150 -4.34 -11.11 -12.48
CA ARG A 150 -4.35 -11.67 -13.85
C ARG A 150 -3.28 -11.07 -14.77
N VAL A 151 -2.90 -9.82 -14.55
CA VAL A 151 -1.87 -9.13 -15.37
C VAL A 151 -0.51 -9.81 -15.20
N ALA A 152 -0.17 -10.22 -13.98
CA ALA A 152 1.08 -10.89 -13.66
C ALA A 152 1.28 -12.25 -14.38
N ARG A 153 0.20 -12.86 -14.87
CA ARG A 153 0.25 -14.17 -15.53
C ARG A 153 0.46 -14.11 -17.03
N LEU A 154 0.39 -12.91 -17.62
CA LEU A 154 0.49 -12.70 -19.06
C LEU A 154 1.73 -11.86 -19.34
N SER A 155 2.86 -12.49 -19.59
CA SER A 155 4.18 -11.86 -19.73
C SER A 155 4.19 -10.62 -20.65
N GLN A 156 3.51 -10.66 -21.79
CA GLN A 156 3.44 -9.51 -22.70
C GLN A 156 2.73 -8.31 -22.06
N ARG A 157 1.60 -8.53 -21.40
CA ARG A 157 0.89 -7.45 -20.71
C ARG A 157 1.67 -6.86 -19.55
N TRP A 158 2.52 -7.66 -18.88
CA TRP A 158 3.41 -7.13 -17.85
C TRP A 158 4.43 -6.15 -18.43
N GLN A 159 5.04 -6.46 -19.55
CA GLN A 159 6.01 -5.57 -20.20
C GLN A 159 5.37 -4.24 -20.62
N ASP A 160 4.18 -4.27 -21.21
CA ASP A 160 3.44 -3.07 -21.59
C ASP A 160 3.09 -2.22 -20.36
N TRP A 161 2.60 -2.84 -19.30
CA TRP A 161 2.28 -2.19 -18.04
C TRP A 161 3.52 -1.63 -17.33
N ARG A 162 4.61 -2.38 -17.32
CA ARG A 162 5.87 -1.93 -16.70
C ARG A 162 6.32 -0.59 -17.28
N THR A 163 6.35 -0.46 -18.60
CA THR A 163 6.72 0.79 -19.27
C THR A 163 5.82 1.94 -18.82
N GLN A 164 4.49 1.77 -18.91
CA GLN A 164 3.53 2.80 -18.50
C GLN A 164 3.67 3.21 -17.02
N VAL A 165 3.94 2.26 -16.13
CA VAL A 165 4.12 2.53 -14.71
C VAL A 165 5.40 3.30 -14.46
N LEU A 166 6.51 2.90 -15.07
CA LEU A 166 7.80 3.55 -14.91
C LEU A 166 7.78 4.97 -15.49
N ASP A 167 7.12 5.17 -16.62
CA ASP A 167 6.92 6.50 -17.21
C ASP A 167 6.03 7.38 -16.29
N GLY A 168 4.99 6.80 -15.69
CA GLY A 168 4.13 7.49 -14.74
C GLY A 168 4.85 7.90 -13.45
N LEU A 169 5.75 7.06 -12.92
CA LEU A 169 6.60 7.41 -11.79
C LEU A 169 7.58 8.54 -12.16
N ALA A 170 8.26 8.43 -13.30
CA ALA A 170 9.17 9.46 -13.78
C ALA A 170 8.50 10.82 -14.00
N ALA A 171 7.24 10.81 -14.43
CA ALA A 171 6.42 12.01 -14.61
C ALA A 171 5.78 12.54 -13.30
N GLY A 172 6.01 11.90 -12.16
CA GLY A 172 5.38 12.26 -10.88
C GLY A 172 3.86 12.03 -10.84
N ARG A 173 3.32 11.22 -11.78
CA ARG A 173 1.91 10.87 -11.80
C ARG A 173 1.49 10.04 -10.59
N TRP A 174 2.40 9.18 -10.12
CA TRP A 174 2.24 8.37 -8.90
C TRP A 174 3.52 8.45 -8.07
N ASP A 175 3.41 8.19 -6.76
CA ASP A 175 4.54 8.19 -5.82
C ASP A 175 5.07 6.78 -5.57
N ALA A 176 4.23 5.76 -5.82
CA ALA A 176 4.56 4.38 -5.52
C ALA A 176 4.03 3.39 -6.56
N LEU A 177 4.76 2.28 -6.69
CA LEU A 177 4.31 1.04 -7.31
C LEU A 177 3.96 0.02 -6.21
N MET A 178 2.69 -0.43 -6.19
CA MET A 178 2.22 -1.53 -5.36
C MET A 178 2.21 -2.79 -6.24
N ALA A 179 3.26 -3.61 -6.18
CA ALA A 179 3.43 -4.76 -7.07
C ALA A 179 3.12 -6.10 -6.40
N GLN A 180 2.47 -7.02 -7.11
CA GLN A 180 2.44 -8.41 -6.68
C GLN A 180 3.88 -8.91 -6.53
N HIS A 181 4.21 -9.51 -5.37
CA HIS A 181 5.59 -9.83 -4.99
C HIS A 181 6.37 -10.66 -6.01
N ARG A 182 5.70 -11.50 -6.80
CA ARG A 182 6.33 -12.33 -7.86
C ARG A 182 6.81 -11.52 -9.08
N LEU A 183 6.43 -10.25 -9.18
CA LEU A 183 6.90 -9.32 -10.20
C LEU A 183 8.14 -8.55 -9.74
N VAL A 184 8.47 -8.62 -8.46
CA VAL A 184 9.52 -7.82 -7.84
C VAL A 184 10.86 -8.54 -7.96
N ASP A 185 11.80 -7.89 -8.64
CA ASP A 185 13.19 -8.29 -8.76
C ASP A 185 14.12 -7.07 -8.62
N ALA A 186 15.43 -7.30 -8.65
CA ALA A 186 16.42 -6.24 -8.49
C ALA A 186 16.33 -5.17 -9.61
N VAL A 187 16.01 -5.58 -10.82
CA VAL A 187 15.90 -4.68 -11.98
C VAL A 187 14.68 -3.77 -11.83
N LEU A 188 13.53 -4.31 -11.41
CA LEU A 188 12.35 -3.50 -11.14
C LEU A 188 12.58 -2.54 -9.97
N MET A 189 13.27 -3.00 -8.91
CA MET A 189 13.61 -2.16 -7.75
C MET A 189 14.46 -0.97 -8.17
N GLU A 190 15.54 -1.19 -8.93
CA GLU A 190 16.41 -0.15 -9.47
C GLU A 190 15.65 0.83 -10.39
N ASP A 191 14.82 0.29 -11.28
CA ASP A 191 13.98 1.08 -12.19
C ASP A 191 13.02 2.01 -11.45
N VAL A 192 12.41 1.55 -10.36
CA VAL A 192 11.49 2.36 -9.56
C VAL A 192 12.23 3.43 -8.77
N VAL A 193 13.34 3.06 -8.11
CA VAL A 193 14.13 4.01 -7.28
C VAL A 193 14.81 5.09 -8.14
N SER A 194 15.34 4.73 -9.30
CA SER A 194 15.93 5.72 -10.23
C SER A 194 14.93 6.78 -10.71
N ARG A 195 13.65 6.51 -10.61
CA ARG A 195 12.54 7.42 -10.90
C ARG A 195 11.93 8.07 -9.66
N GLN A 196 12.63 8.02 -8.53
CA GLN A 196 12.18 8.55 -7.24
C GLN A 196 10.87 7.91 -6.73
N GLY A 197 10.48 6.75 -7.26
CA GLY A 197 9.32 6.00 -6.85
C GLY A 197 9.60 5.12 -5.62
N ARG A 198 8.53 4.70 -4.96
CA ARG A 198 8.56 3.72 -3.88
C ARG A 198 8.00 2.38 -4.38
N LEU A 199 8.58 1.27 -3.95
CA LEU A 199 8.11 -0.07 -4.30
C LEU A 199 7.57 -0.80 -3.06
N TYR A 200 6.29 -1.19 -3.12
CA TYR A 200 5.62 -2.01 -2.11
C TYR A 200 5.27 -3.37 -2.71
N ALA A 201 5.56 -4.44 -2.00
CA ALA A 201 5.27 -5.80 -2.44
C ALA A 201 4.02 -6.38 -1.73
N TRP A 202 3.08 -6.97 -2.47
CA TRP A 202 1.86 -7.59 -1.94
C TRP A 202 1.48 -8.90 -2.64
N THR A 203 0.70 -9.78 -2.11
CA THR A 203 0.57 -10.11 -0.70
C THR A 203 1.55 -11.23 -0.40
N VAL A 204 2.38 -11.04 0.60
CA VAL A 204 3.51 -11.92 0.91
C VAL A 204 3.22 -12.67 2.21
N ASN A 205 2.93 -13.95 2.12
CA ASN A 205 2.53 -14.77 3.27
C ASN A 205 3.55 -15.88 3.59
N GLU A 206 4.78 -15.72 3.10
CA GLU A 206 5.86 -16.66 3.33
C GLU A 206 7.08 -15.92 3.92
N ARG A 207 7.61 -16.39 5.04
CA ARG A 207 8.72 -15.75 5.77
C ARG A 207 9.97 -15.58 4.91
N GLU A 208 10.29 -16.57 4.09
CA GLU A 208 11.46 -16.51 3.21
C GLU A 208 11.31 -15.44 2.12
N ALA A 209 10.11 -15.31 1.54
CA ALA A 209 9.82 -14.27 0.57
C ALA A 209 9.88 -12.86 1.22
N ILE A 210 9.41 -12.71 2.47
CA ILE A 210 9.56 -11.46 3.23
C ILE A 210 11.03 -11.10 3.40
N ARG A 211 11.89 -12.07 3.82
CA ARG A 211 13.34 -11.84 4.00
C ARG A 211 14.01 -11.43 2.69
N SER A 212 13.71 -12.12 1.59
CA SER A 212 14.27 -11.83 0.28
C SER A 212 13.89 -10.44 -0.21
N LEU A 213 12.63 -10.03 -0.07
CA LEU A 213 12.15 -8.70 -0.44
C LEU A 213 12.73 -7.61 0.45
N HIS A 214 12.85 -7.87 1.76
CA HIS A 214 13.50 -6.96 2.69
C HIS A 214 14.98 -6.75 2.32
N ALA A 215 15.71 -7.83 2.01
CA ALA A 215 17.10 -7.75 1.55
C ALA A 215 17.26 -7.03 0.21
N LEU A 216 16.23 -7.09 -0.65
CA LEU A 216 16.16 -6.34 -1.91
C LEU A 216 15.96 -4.84 -1.69
N GLY A 217 15.52 -4.40 -0.50
CA GLY A 217 15.33 -3.00 -0.15
C GLY A 217 13.98 -2.41 -0.56
N VAL A 218 12.92 -3.23 -0.69
CA VAL A 218 11.57 -2.70 -0.97
C VAL A 218 11.10 -1.78 0.16
N HIS A 219 10.30 -0.77 -0.17
CA HIS A 219 9.85 0.25 0.78
C HIS A 219 8.77 -0.25 1.75
N GLY A 220 8.08 -1.32 1.38
CA GLY A 220 7.11 -1.96 2.26
C GLY A 220 6.67 -3.33 1.76
N ILE A 221 6.23 -4.16 2.69
CA ILE A 221 5.76 -5.51 2.42
C ILE A 221 4.40 -5.69 3.07
N THR A 222 3.41 -6.03 2.24
CA THR A 222 2.03 -6.28 2.68
C THR A 222 1.81 -7.77 2.92
N THR A 223 1.39 -8.14 4.12
CA THR A 223 1.09 -9.52 4.51
C THR A 223 -0.27 -9.65 5.20
N ALA A 224 -0.91 -10.80 5.05
CA ALA A 224 -2.10 -11.15 5.82
C ALA A 224 -1.78 -11.49 7.29
N ASP A 225 -0.56 -11.98 7.55
CA ASP A 225 -0.08 -12.37 8.88
C ASP A 225 1.14 -11.55 9.32
N PRO A 226 0.94 -10.42 10.03
CA PRO A 226 2.03 -9.58 10.49
C PRO A 226 3.04 -10.28 11.42
N ARG A 227 2.69 -11.41 12.04
CA ARG A 227 3.61 -12.20 12.87
C ARG A 227 4.79 -12.75 12.06
N LEU A 228 4.68 -12.79 10.73
CA LEU A 228 5.77 -13.20 9.84
C LEU A 228 6.94 -12.23 9.85
N PHE A 229 6.74 -10.97 10.26
CA PHE A 229 7.80 -9.98 10.41
C PHE A 229 8.64 -10.18 11.69
N VAL A 230 8.06 -10.82 12.70
CA VAL A 230 8.75 -11.04 13.97
C VAL A 230 9.74 -12.18 13.82
N THR A 231 11.04 -11.93 14.03
CA THR A 231 12.04 -12.97 14.18
C THR A 231 11.75 -13.72 15.48
N GLN A 232 11.57 -15.04 15.41
CA GLN A 232 11.62 -15.86 16.63
C GLN A 232 13.06 -15.78 17.15
N SER A 233 13.20 -15.23 18.35
CA SER A 233 14.43 -15.21 19.13
C SER A 233 14.80 -16.63 19.53
#